data_d5de8ce7deffc8ba6bb48dd4c2715dd6
#
_entry.id   d5de8ce7deffc8ba6bb48dd4c2715dd6
#
_cell.length_a   1.000
_cell.length_b   1.000
_cell.length_c   1.000
_cell.angle_alpha   90.00
_cell.angle_beta   90.00
_cell.angle_gamma   90.00
#
_symmetry.space_group_name_H-M   'P 1'
#
loop_
_entity.id
_entity.type
_entity.pdbx_description
1 polymer ?
#
loop_
_entity_poly.entity_id
_entity_poly.type
_entity_poly.pdbx_seq_one_letter_code
_entity_poly.pdbx_strand_id
1 'polypeptide(L)'
;AAGLSAGVSGSLEAPDVPRLVALDADFLGFRGALCGGADRQGGIDRGAVATIRALIDAGLHAGEGPQQTDRIFVRDFLIDAHIGAYKYETKKAQRMRFNVEAEVPRARRVADDFRDIVSYDVIVDAIRRMIQSGHVKLVETMAEEIAAAALRDKRVKRVRVRVEKLDIIDGAVGVEIEREQAAEARTPRAPFRGLPKGEAGE
;
A
#
# COMPACT_ATOMS: atom_id res chain seq x y z
N ALA A 1 15.20 -17.95 -0.73
CA ALA A 1 15.59 -17.49 -2.06
C ALA A 1 17.08 -17.15 -2.03
N ALA A 2 17.85 -17.60 -3.01
CA ALA A 2 19.33 -17.53 -3.03
C ALA A 2 19.88 -16.16 -3.47
N GLY A 3 19.29 -15.06 -3.16
CA GLY A 3 19.84 -13.69 -3.33
C GLY A 3 20.52 -13.39 -4.69
N LEU A 4 20.17 -14.11 -5.75
CA LEU A 4 20.71 -13.93 -7.10
C LEU A 4 19.94 -12.82 -7.82
N SER A 5 20.66 -11.93 -8.49
CA SER A 5 20.08 -10.92 -9.38
C SER A 5 20.19 -11.37 -10.82
N ALA A 6 19.10 -11.27 -11.58
CA ALA A 6 19.03 -11.59 -13.00
C ALA A 6 18.86 -10.32 -13.82
N GLY A 7 19.59 -10.22 -14.93
CA GLY A 7 19.48 -9.08 -15.83
C GLY A 7 19.49 -9.46 -17.29
N VAL A 8 18.98 -8.56 -18.12
CA VAL A 8 18.95 -8.69 -19.58
C VAL A 8 19.82 -7.61 -20.20
N SER A 9 20.73 -8.01 -21.07
CA SER A 9 21.59 -7.10 -21.81
C SER A 9 21.84 -7.63 -23.23
N GLY A 10 22.28 -6.77 -24.12
CA GLY A 10 22.56 -7.14 -25.51
C GLY A 10 22.30 -5.96 -26.45
N SER A 11 21.84 -6.24 -27.66
CA SER A 11 21.45 -5.21 -28.62
C SER A 11 20.02 -4.74 -28.36
N LEU A 12 19.74 -4.29 -27.13
CA LEU A 12 18.42 -3.81 -26.71
C LEU A 12 18.18 -2.39 -27.22
N GLU A 13 16.97 -2.14 -27.70
CA GLU A 13 16.51 -0.84 -28.19
C GLU A 13 15.31 -0.33 -27.38
N ALA A 14 14.98 0.95 -27.58
CA ALA A 14 13.85 1.56 -26.86
C ALA A 14 12.52 0.81 -27.01
N PRO A 15 12.14 0.26 -28.19
CA PRO A 15 10.91 -0.53 -28.36
C PRO A 15 10.88 -1.84 -27.57
N ASP A 16 12.04 -2.37 -27.13
CA ASP A 16 12.10 -3.63 -26.37
C ASP A 16 11.72 -3.43 -24.89
N VAL A 17 11.85 -2.19 -24.39
CA VAL A 17 11.68 -1.88 -22.96
C VAL A 17 10.37 -2.40 -22.38
N PRO A 18 9.19 -2.21 -22.98
CA PRO A 18 7.94 -2.68 -22.40
C PRO A 18 7.89 -4.19 -22.17
N ARG A 19 8.47 -4.97 -23.10
CA ARG A 19 8.55 -6.44 -23.00
C ARG A 19 9.52 -6.86 -21.90
N LEU A 20 10.64 -6.17 -21.78
CA LEU A 20 11.70 -6.48 -20.82
C LEU A 20 11.31 -6.15 -19.39
N VAL A 21 10.58 -5.07 -19.19
CA VAL A 21 10.03 -4.71 -17.87
C VAL A 21 9.00 -5.75 -17.42
N ALA A 22 8.21 -6.31 -18.33
CA ALA A 22 7.26 -7.38 -18.02
C ALA A 22 7.92 -8.71 -17.57
N LEU A 23 9.22 -8.89 -17.82
CA LEU A 23 9.98 -10.07 -17.36
C LEU A 23 10.46 -9.96 -15.91
N ASP A 24 10.21 -8.82 -15.24
CA ASP A 24 10.63 -8.54 -13.86
C ASP A 24 12.14 -8.76 -13.60
N ALA A 25 12.96 -8.41 -14.61
CA ALA A 25 14.41 -8.50 -14.50
C ALA A 25 14.95 -7.45 -13.52
N ASP A 26 15.95 -7.83 -12.70
CA ASP A 26 16.56 -6.93 -11.71
C ASP A 26 17.29 -5.75 -12.36
N PHE A 27 17.81 -5.92 -13.57
CA PHE A 27 18.45 -4.85 -14.33
C PHE A 27 18.37 -5.07 -15.85
N LEU A 28 18.35 -3.95 -16.60
CA LEU A 28 18.40 -3.91 -18.05
C LEU A 28 19.65 -3.15 -18.49
N GLY A 29 20.45 -3.77 -19.36
CA GLY A 29 21.71 -3.20 -19.86
C GLY A 29 21.58 -2.70 -21.31
N PHE A 30 21.67 -1.38 -21.50
CA PHE A 30 21.67 -0.75 -22.83
C PHE A 30 23.05 -0.16 -23.13
N ARG A 31 23.48 -0.23 -24.38
CA ARG A 31 24.69 0.44 -24.85
C ARG A 31 24.44 1.24 -26.12
N GLY A 32 24.24 0.60 -27.26
CA GLY A 32 24.04 1.28 -28.55
C GLY A 32 22.83 2.22 -28.54
N ALA A 33 21.71 1.79 -27.95
CA ALA A 33 20.50 2.59 -27.85
C ALA A 33 20.63 3.87 -26.97
N LEU A 34 21.70 3.99 -26.21
CA LEU A 34 22.00 5.19 -25.40
C LEU A 34 23.02 6.11 -26.04
N CYS A 35 23.53 5.76 -27.21
CA CYS A 35 24.55 6.54 -27.93
C CYS A 35 23.97 7.26 -29.14
N GLY A 36 24.55 8.41 -29.48
CA GLY A 36 24.13 9.19 -30.63
C GLY A 36 24.27 8.40 -31.94
N GLY A 37 23.22 8.37 -32.75
CA GLY A 37 23.19 7.63 -34.02
C GLY A 37 23.13 6.10 -33.85
N ALA A 38 22.78 5.58 -32.68
CA ALA A 38 22.79 4.15 -32.34
C ALA A 38 24.16 3.46 -32.50
N ASP A 39 25.23 4.25 -32.56
CA ASP A 39 26.60 3.75 -32.70
C ASP A 39 27.22 3.54 -31.29
N ARG A 40 27.69 2.33 -31.06
CA ARG A 40 28.33 1.94 -29.77
C ARG A 40 29.64 2.70 -29.47
N GLN A 41 30.23 3.36 -30.48
CA GLN A 41 31.43 4.19 -30.33
C GLN A 41 31.07 5.67 -30.11
N GLY A 42 29.81 6.06 -30.33
CA GLY A 42 29.32 7.39 -30.10
C GLY A 42 29.24 7.80 -28.63
N GLY A 43 29.22 9.10 -28.37
CA GLY A 43 28.97 9.62 -27.03
C GLY A 43 27.53 9.34 -26.55
N ILE A 44 27.32 9.35 -25.24
CA ILE A 44 26.00 9.13 -24.63
C ILE A 44 25.04 10.27 -25.05
N ASP A 45 23.91 9.91 -25.63
CA ASP A 45 22.81 10.80 -25.96
C ASP A 45 21.85 10.93 -24.77
N ARG A 46 21.78 12.13 -24.19
CA ARG A 46 20.89 12.42 -23.05
C ARG A 46 19.40 12.26 -23.39
N GLY A 47 19.02 12.53 -24.64
CA GLY A 47 17.65 12.35 -25.11
C GLY A 47 17.26 10.87 -25.16
N ALA A 48 18.15 10.03 -25.71
CA ALA A 48 17.96 8.59 -25.73
C ALA A 48 17.88 7.99 -24.31
N VAL A 49 18.72 8.46 -23.38
CA VAL A 49 18.68 8.06 -21.96
C VAL A 49 17.34 8.46 -21.33
N ALA A 50 16.87 9.68 -21.56
CA ALA A 50 15.60 10.16 -21.02
C ALA A 50 14.41 9.35 -21.57
N THR A 51 14.44 9.03 -22.88
CA THR A 51 13.40 8.22 -23.53
C THR A 51 13.34 6.80 -22.95
N ILE A 52 14.47 6.11 -22.86
CA ILE A 52 14.52 4.75 -22.29
C ILE A 52 14.10 4.78 -20.83
N ARG A 53 14.52 5.77 -20.04
CA ARG A 53 14.10 5.95 -18.66
C ARG A 53 12.58 6.10 -18.54
N ALA A 54 12.00 6.98 -19.35
CA ALA A 54 10.55 7.18 -19.36
C ALA A 54 9.78 5.90 -19.74
N LEU A 55 10.29 5.09 -20.67
CA LEU A 55 9.68 3.81 -21.04
C LEU A 55 9.78 2.77 -19.92
N ILE A 56 10.90 2.73 -19.21
CA ILE A 56 11.06 1.86 -18.03
C ILE A 56 10.07 2.30 -16.94
N ASP A 57 10.03 3.58 -16.62
CA ASP A 57 9.11 4.10 -15.60
C ASP A 57 7.64 3.84 -16.00
N ALA A 58 7.27 4.09 -17.27
CA ALA A 58 5.93 3.77 -17.78
C ALA A 58 5.62 2.27 -17.73
N GLY A 59 6.58 1.41 -18.05
CA GLY A 59 6.43 -0.05 -18.01
C GLY A 59 6.29 -0.57 -16.58
N LEU A 60 7.05 -0.03 -15.65
CA LEU A 60 6.90 -0.34 -14.22
C LEU A 60 5.54 0.08 -13.67
N HIS A 61 4.97 1.16 -14.23
CA HIS A 61 3.63 1.64 -13.86
C HIS A 61 2.51 1.04 -14.74
N ALA A 62 2.81 0.46 -15.89
CA ALA A 62 1.82 -0.18 -16.77
C ALA A 62 1.19 -1.46 -16.15
N GLY A 63 1.86 -2.06 -15.16
CA GLY A 63 1.27 -3.09 -14.29
C GLY A 63 0.37 -2.51 -13.19
N GLU A 64 0.44 -1.22 -12.96
CA GLU A 64 -0.42 -0.42 -12.08
C GLU A 64 -1.54 0.25 -12.89
N GLY A 65 -2.24 -0.49 -13.75
CA GLY A 65 -3.64 -0.14 -14.03
C GLY A 65 -4.32 0.03 -12.68
N PRO A 66 -5.44 0.79 -12.55
CA PRO A 66 -6.06 1.02 -11.24
C PRO A 66 -6.14 -0.33 -10.55
N GLN A 67 -5.32 -0.51 -9.49
CA GLN A 67 -5.26 -1.78 -8.76
C GLN A 67 -6.69 -2.08 -8.41
N GLN A 68 -7.25 -3.10 -9.04
CA GLN A 68 -8.61 -3.49 -8.71
C GLN A 68 -8.61 -3.84 -7.24
N THR A 69 -9.41 -3.12 -6.49
CA THR A 69 -9.53 -3.28 -5.06
C THR A 69 -10.89 -3.88 -4.73
N ASP A 70 -10.90 -4.69 -3.69
CA ASP A 70 -12.11 -5.18 -3.06
C ASP A 70 -12.28 -4.47 -1.72
N ARG A 71 -13.47 -4.54 -1.12
CA ARG A 71 -13.72 -3.98 0.19
C ARG A 71 -14.08 -5.08 1.17
N ILE A 72 -13.34 -5.15 2.26
CA ILE A 72 -13.79 -5.86 3.45
C ILE A 72 -14.48 -4.86 4.38
N PHE A 73 -15.50 -5.30 5.07
CA PHE A 73 -16.25 -4.38 5.92
C PHE A 73 -16.86 -5.06 7.13
N VAL A 74 -17.10 -4.23 8.15
CA VAL A 74 -17.92 -4.52 9.33
C VAL A 74 -19.04 -3.48 9.32
N ARG A 75 -20.29 -3.92 9.33
CA ARG A 75 -21.46 -3.02 9.33
C ARG A 75 -22.32 -3.26 10.55
N ASP A 76 -22.87 -2.15 11.05
CA ASP A 76 -23.83 -2.12 12.15
C ASP A 76 -23.37 -2.97 13.34
N PHE A 77 -22.06 -2.95 13.63
CA PHE A 77 -21.54 -3.65 14.78
C PHE A 77 -21.89 -2.86 16.05
N LEU A 78 -22.88 -3.39 16.78
CA LEU A 78 -23.42 -2.78 17.99
C LEU A 78 -22.72 -3.35 19.23
N ILE A 79 -22.25 -2.48 20.09
CA ILE A 79 -21.60 -2.86 21.34
C ILE A 79 -21.69 -1.71 22.36
N ASP A 80 -21.83 -2.05 23.63
CA ASP A 80 -21.85 -1.06 24.70
C ASP A 80 -20.41 -0.65 25.08
N ALA A 81 -20.18 0.66 25.20
CA ALA A 81 -18.88 1.20 25.56
C ALA A 81 -18.99 2.35 26.55
N HIS A 82 -18.00 2.45 27.43
CA HIS A 82 -17.84 3.63 28.28
C HIS A 82 -17.13 4.72 27.48
N ILE A 83 -17.90 5.71 27.00
CA ILE A 83 -17.42 6.78 26.15
C ILE A 83 -18.04 8.11 26.52
N GLY A 84 -17.25 9.17 26.44
CA GLY A 84 -17.71 10.55 26.55
C GLY A 84 -16.81 11.43 27.38
N ALA A 85 -16.81 12.72 27.06
CA ALA A 85 -16.01 13.72 27.74
C ALA A 85 -16.68 14.27 29.02
N TYR A 86 -18.00 14.09 29.15
CA TYR A 86 -18.75 14.65 30.26
C TYR A 86 -18.83 13.68 31.43
N LYS A 87 -18.84 14.24 32.66
CA LYS A 87 -18.88 13.41 33.89
C LYS A 87 -20.09 12.51 34.00
N TYR A 88 -21.22 12.84 33.39
CA TYR A 88 -22.40 11.97 33.40
C TYR A 88 -22.26 10.79 32.46
N GLU A 89 -21.44 10.88 31.39
CA GLU A 89 -21.19 9.82 30.44
C GLU A 89 -20.23 8.74 30.99
N THR A 90 -19.41 9.08 31.99
CA THR A 90 -18.41 8.13 32.52
C THR A 90 -19.05 7.01 33.36
N LYS A 91 -20.27 7.21 33.84
CA LYS A 91 -20.93 6.28 34.78
C LYS A 91 -21.77 5.20 34.11
N LYS A 92 -22.12 5.36 32.87
CA LYS A 92 -23.01 4.46 32.11
C LYS A 92 -22.41 4.15 30.76
N ALA A 93 -22.43 2.86 30.41
CA ALA A 93 -22.12 2.45 29.03
C ALA A 93 -23.21 2.96 28.08
N GLN A 94 -22.81 3.35 26.89
CA GLN A 94 -23.67 3.84 25.81
C GLN A 94 -23.62 2.85 24.66
N ARG A 95 -24.73 2.65 23.96
CA ARG A 95 -24.76 1.85 22.74
C ARG A 95 -24.01 2.58 21.64
N MET A 96 -23.03 1.90 21.09
CA MET A 96 -22.22 2.38 20.00
C MET A 96 -22.48 1.54 18.75
N ARG A 97 -22.44 2.20 17.59
CA ARG A 97 -22.47 1.53 16.30
C ARG A 97 -21.18 1.84 15.54
N PHE A 98 -20.57 0.78 15.05
CA PHE A 98 -19.35 0.85 14.24
C PHE A 98 -19.64 0.36 12.83
N ASN A 99 -19.25 1.18 11.86
CA ASN A 99 -19.20 0.83 10.46
C ASN A 99 -17.79 1.09 9.95
N VAL A 100 -17.12 0.04 9.49
CA VAL A 100 -15.73 0.13 9.02
C VAL A 100 -15.63 -0.54 7.65
N GLU A 101 -15.05 0.16 6.69
CA GLU A 101 -14.75 -0.36 5.37
C GLU A 101 -13.25 -0.22 5.11
N ALA A 102 -12.60 -1.31 4.69
CA ALA A 102 -11.18 -1.30 4.34
C ALA A 102 -11.00 -1.75 2.89
N GLU A 103 -10.26 -0.96 2.14
CA GLU A 103 -9.93 -1.21 0.74
C GLU A 103 -8.65 -2.05 0.67
N VAL A 104 -8.74 -3.20 0.01
CA VAL A 104 -7.66 -4.18 -0.11
C VAL A 104 -7.43 -4.54 -1.57
N PRO A 105 -6.20 -4.93 -1.98
CA PRO A 105 -5.97 -5.42 -3.33
C PRO A 105 -6.86 -6.63 -3.63
N ARG A 106 -7.46 -6.64 -4.82
CA ARG A 106 -8.20 -7.81 -5.28
C ARG A 106 -7.27 -9.02 -5.39
N ALA A 107 -7.62 -10.11 -4.73
CA ALA A 107 -6.90 -11.36 -4.87
C ALA A 107 -6.99 -11.88 -6.31
N ARG A 108 -5.86 -12.17 -6.95
CA ARG A 108 -5.82 -12.71 -8.32
C ARG A 108 -6.41 -14.12 -8.41
N ARG A 109 -6.33 -14.89 -7.35
CA ARG A 109 -6.97 -16.20 -7.16
C ARG A 109 -7.43 -16.30 -5.71
N VAL A 110 -8.67 -16.66 -5.53
CA VAL A 110 -9.19 -17.03 -4.21
C VAL A 110 -9.11 -18.55 -4.14
N ALA A 111 -8.07 -19.06 -3.52
CA ALA A 111 -7.84 -20.50 -3.38
C ALA A 111 -8.41 -21.06 -2.07
N ASP A 112 -9.37 -20.36 -1.46
CA ASP A 112 -9.93 -20.69 -0.14
C ASP A 112 -8.83 -20.79 0.96
N ASP A 113 -7.79 -19.95 0.83
CA ASP A 113 -6.67 -19.87 1.76
C ASP A 113 -6.66 -18.53 2.48
N PHE A 114 -6.71 -18.57 3.81
CA PHE A 114 -6.67 -17.38 4.67
C PHE A 114 -5.43 -16.50 4.48
N ARG A 115 -4.34 -17.06 3.96
CA ARG A 115 -3.09 -16.32 3.72
C ARG A 115 -3.23 -15.29 2.60
N ASP A 116 -4.16 -15.52 1.68
CA ASP A 116 -4.37 -14.69 0.49
C ASP A 116 -5.34 -13.53 0.73
N ILE A 117 -6.02 -13.52 1.87
CA ILE A 117 -7.03 -12.51 2.21
C ILE A 117 -6.62 -11.67 3.42
N VAL A 118 -7.15 -10.46 3.50
CA VAL A 118 -7.15 -9.65 4.73
C VAL A 118 -8.40 -10.00 5.50
N SER A 119 -8.25 -10.55 6.71
CA SER A 119 -9.41 -10.90 7.54
C SER A 119 -10.06 -9.65 8.13
N TYR A 120 -11.38 -9.58 8.11
CA TYR A 120 -12.17 -8.58 8.85
C TYR A 120 -12.00 -8.68 10.37
N ASP A 121 -11.47 -9.80 10.88
CA ASP A 121 -11.21 -9.97 12.31
C ASP A 121 -10.25 -8.90 12.85
N VAL A 122 -9.33 -8.42 12.03
CA VAL A 122 -8.44 -7.30 12.38
C VAL A 122 -9.24 -6.09 12.86
N ILE A 123 -10.36 -5.79 12.18
CA ILE A 123 -11.25 -4.67 12.51
C ILE A 123 -12.04 -4.99 13.78
N VAL A 124 -12.67 -6.16 13.83
CA VAL A 124 -13.50 -6.59 14.98
C VAL A 124 -12.68 -6.62 16.26
N ASP A 125 -11.47 -7.19 16.20
CA ASP A 125 -10.57 -7.27 17.34
C ASP A 125 -10.02 -5.91 17.77
N ALA A 126 -9.83 -4.98 16.83
CA ALA A 126 -9.44 -3.60 17.15
C ALA A 126 -10.54 -2.92 17.97
N ILE A 127 -11.81 -3.02 17.53
CA ILE A 127 -12.96 -2.46 18.23
C ILE A 127 -13.09 -3.07 19.63
N ARG A 128 -13.05 -4.40 19.73
CA ARG A 128 -13.18 -5.09 21.02
C ARG A 128 -12.07 -4.72 22.00
N ARG A 129 -10.82 -4.73 21.55
CA ARG A 129 -9.67 -4.34 22.41
C ARG A 129 -9.79 -2.93 22.94
N MET A 130 -10.20 -2.00 22.09
CA MET A 130 -10.41 -0.62 22.51
C MET A 130 -11.46 -0.50 23.60
N ILE A 131 -12.61 -1.15 23.44
CA ILE A 131 -13.67 -1.12 24.43
C ILE A 131 -13.23 -1.77 25.74
N GLN A 132 -12.45 -2.87 25.65
CA GLN A 132 -11.89 -3.54 26.83
C GLN A 132 -10.81 -2.72 27.55
N SER A 133 -10.16 -1.77 26.88
CA SER A 133 -9.17 -0.89 27.50
C SER A 133 -9.77 0.13 28.47
N GLY A 134 -11.09 0.25 28.52
CA GLY A 134 -11.80 1.07 29.47
C GLY A 134 -12.46 2.31 28.86
N HIS A 135 -12.55 3.37 29.66
CA HIS A 135 -13.25 4.60 29.25
C HIS A 135 -12.46 5.39 28.20
N VAL A 136 -13.11 5.71 27.08
CA VAL A 136 -12.57 6.59 26.02
C VAL A 136 -13.31 7.91 26.06
N LYS A 137 -12.59 9.04 25.97
CA LYS A 137 -13.23 10.37 26.07
C LYS A 137 -13.90 10.80 24.77
N LEU A 138 -13.30 10.49 23.62
CA LEU A 138 -13.71 11.05 22.32
C LEU A 138 -13.97 9.92 21.32
N VAL A 139 -15.04 10.04 20.54
CA VAL A 139 -15.35 9.13 19.43
C VAL A 139 -14.30 9.22 18.34
N GLU A 140 -13.68 10.39 18.18
CA GLU A 140 -12.58 10.64 17.25
C GLU A 140 -11.38 9.75 17.58
N THR A 141 -11.04 9.63 18.88
CA THR A 141 -9.95 8.75 19.33
C THR A 141 -10.24 7.28 18.98
N MET A 142 -11.49 6.84 19.18
CA MET A 142 -11.90 5.48 18.78
C MET A 142 -11.74 5.28 17.28
N ALA A 143 -12.20 6.22 16.47
CA ALA A 143 -12.11 6.10 15.03
C ALA A 143 -10.65 6.05 14.55
N GLU A 144 -9.77 6.90 15.08
CA GLU A 144 -8.35 6.93 14.74
C GLU A 144 -7.62 5.63 15.11
N GLU A 145 -7.86 5.09 16.29
CA GLU A 145 -7.20 3.84 16.72
C GLU A 145 -7.68 2.63 15.92
N ILE A 146 -8.97 2.57 15.56
CA ILE A 146 -9.50 1.53 14.68
C ILE A 146 -8.88 1.63 13.30
N ALA A 147 -8.80 2.85 12.74
CA ALA A 147 -8.16 3.10 11.45
C ALA A 147 -6.68 2.70 11.46
N ALA A 148 -5.94 3.13 12.50
CA ALA A 148 -4.54 2.77 12.67
C ALA A 148 -4.34 1.26 12.82
N ALA A 149 -5.26 0.55 13.51
CA ALA A 149 -5.19 -0.90 13.64
C ALA A 149 -5.40 -1.62 12.30
N ALA A 150 -6.37 -1.17 11.50
CA ALA A 150 -6.63 -1.74 10.18
C ALA A 150 -5.44 -1.50 9.22
N LEU A 151 -4.85 -0.31 9.26
CA LEU A 151 -3.70 0.06 8.41
C LEU A 151 -2.37 -0.58 8.82
N ARG A 152 -2.30 -1.34 9.93
CA ARG A 152 -1.12 -2.17 10.26
C ARG A 152 -0.90 -3.27 9.24
N ASP A 153 -1.96 -3.81 8.66
CA ASP A 153 -1.83 -4.71 7.51
C ASP A 153 -1.49 -3.89 6.27
N LYS A 154 -0.29 -4.07 5.75
CA LYS A 154 0.24 -3.34 4.59
C LYS A 154 -0.58 -3.52 3.31
N ARG A 155 -1.43 -4.53 3.27
CA ARG A 155 -2.36 -4.76 2.17
C ARG A 155 -3.56 -3.82 2.20
N VAL A 156 -3.92 -3.28 3.37
CA VAL A 156 -4.98 -2.27 3.48
C VAL A 156 -4.49 -0.94 2.91
N LYS A 157 -5.12 -0.46 1.85
CA LYS A 157 -4.75 0.79 1.17
C LYS A 157 -5.42 2.00 1.79
N ARG A 158 -6.70 1.84 2.13
CA ARG A 158 -7.56 2.88 2.68
C ARG A 158 -8.53 2.26 3.65
N VAL A 159 -8.88 2.98 4.69
CA VAL A 159 -9.92 2.59 5.64
C VAL A 159 -10.84 3.77 5.91
N ARG A 160 -12.14 3.51 5.91
CA ARG A 160 -13.18 4.43 6.36
C ARG A 160 -13.77 3.87 7.64
N VAL A 161 -13.83 4.69 8.67
CA VAL A 161 -14.34 4.34 9.99
C VAL A 161 -15.42 5.34 10.39
N ARG A 162 -16.63 4.82 10.69
CA ARG A 162 -17.72 5.59 11.27
C ARG A 162 -18.03 5.01 12.65
N VAL A 163 -18.03 5.89 13.64
CA VAL A 163 -18.34 5.58 15.05
C VAL A 163 -19.50 6.46 15.49
N GLU A 164 -20.56 5.86 15.98
CA GLU A 164 -21.81 6.54 16.33
C GLU A 164 -22.27 6.18 17.73
N LYS A 165 -22.70 7.18 18.50
CA LYS A 165 -23.45 7.07 19.76
C LYS A 165 -24.95 7.02 19.44
N LEU A 166 -25.66 6.07 20.01
CA LEU A 166 -27.08 5.85 19.72
C LEU A 166 -28.02 6.31 20.86
N ASP A 167 -27.46 6.75 22.00
CA ASP A 167 -28.25 7.08 23.20
C ASP A 167 -28.19 8.58 23.55
N ILE A 168 -27.72 9.44 22.65
CA ILE A 168 -27.58 10.88 22.91
C ILE A 168 -28.79 11.67 22.43
N ILE A 169 -29.34 11.33 21.28
CA ILE A 169 -30.50 11.95 20.64
C ILE A 169 -31.39 10.87 20.01
N ASP A 170 -32.59 11.27 19.54
CA ASP A 170 -33.43 10.42 18.71
C ASP A 170 -32.79 10.27 17.32
N GLY A 171 -31.79 9.43 17.22
CA GLY A 171 -30.96 9.22 16.04
C GLY A 171 -29.55 8.78 16.43
N ALA A 172 -28.57 9.12 15.63
CA ALA A 172 -27.18 8.81 15.88
C ALA A 172 -26.31 10.06 15.75
N VAL A 173 -25.33 10.21 16.62
CA VAL A 173 -24.28 11.24 16.51
C VAL A 173 -22.93 10.58 16.57
N GLY A 174 -21.97 11.10 15.81
CA GLY A 174 -20.65 10.47 15.79
C GLY A 174 -19.69 11.13 14.83
N VAL A 175 -18.66 10.41 14.48
CA VAL A 175 -17.61 10.82 13.53
C VAL A 175 -17.45 9.80 12.43
N GLU A 176 -17.14 10.27 11.25
CA GLU A 176 -16.63 9.44 10.15
C GLU A 176 -15.28 10.00 9.70
N ILE A 177 -14.31 9.12 9.61
CA ILE A 177 -12.97 9.46 9.12
C ILE A 177 -12.58 8.53 7.99
N GLU A 178 -11.68 9.02 7.14
CA GLU A 178 -11.01 8.21 6.13
C GLU A 178 -9.50 8.38 6.28
N ARG A 179 -8.76 7.26 6.25
CA ARG A 179 -7.30 7.24 6.35
C ARG A 179 -6.73 6.33 5.28
N GLU A 180 -5.58 6.70 4.78
CA GLU A 180 -4.85 5.94 3.76
C GLU A 180 -3.54 5.42 4.32
N GLN A 181 -3.07 4.31 3.75
CA GLN A 181 -1.72 3.83 3.99
C GLN A 181 -0.74 4.93 3.57
N ALA A 182 0.20 5.28 4.44
CA ALA A 182 1.27 6.18 4.05
C ALA A 182 1.97 5.59 2.81
N ALA A 183 2.11 6.39 1.75
CA ALA A 183 2.89 5.99 0.60
C ALA A 183 4.28 5.60 1.11
N GLU A 184 4.68 4.35 0.91
CA GLU A 184 6.05 3.96 1.19
C GLU A 184 6.95 4.86 0.35
N ALA A 185 7.73 5.71 1.00
CA ALA A 185 8.80 6.43 0.32
C ALA A 185 9.67 5.36 -0.33
N ARG A 186 9.53 5.19 -1.64
CA ARG A 186 10.39 4.27 -2.41
C ARG A 186 11.81 4.69 -2.10
N THR A 187 12.49 3.93 -1.25
CA THR A 187 13.91 4.12 -1.03
C THR A 187 14.56 4.08 -2.40
N PRO A 188 15.25 5.14 -2.84
CA PRO A 188 15.94 5.08 -4.13
C PRO A 188 16.85 3.86 -4.06
N ARG A 189 16.62 2.90 -4.95
CA ARG A 189 17.48 1.72 -5.05
C ARG A 189 18.90 2.24 -5.18
N ALA A 190 19.79 1.85 -4.28
CA ALA A 190 21.16 2.34 -4.25
C ALA A 190 21.76 2.27 -5.66
N PRO A 191 22.47 3.31 -6.13
CA PRO A 191 23.08 3.27 -7.44
C PRO A 191 24.02 2.05 -7.52
N PHE A 192 23.86 1.30 -8.60
CA PHE A 192 24.73 0.14 -8.89
C PHE A 192 26.19 0.59 -8.78
N ARG A 193 26.93 0.10 -7.82
CA ARG A 193 28.39 0.22 -7.79
C ARG A 193 28.91 -0.70 -8.91
N GLY A 194 29.39 -0.08 -9.98
CA GLY A 194 29.98 -0.79 -11.12
C GLY A 194 30.94 -1.88 -10.66
N LEU A 195 30.99 -2.99 -11.38
CA LEU A 195 31.96 -4.05 -11.20
C LEU A 195 33.37 -3.44 -11.15
N PRO A 196 34.25 -3.89 -10.24
CA PRO A 196 35.64 -3.49 -10.26
C PRO A 196 36.22 -3.80 -11.64
N LYS A 197 36.93 -2.85 -12.23
CA LYS A 197 37.64 -3.04 -13.48
C LYS A 197 38.61 -4.20 -13.24
N GLY A 198 38.37 -5.32 -13.94
CA GLY A 198 39.33 -6.42 -13.96
C GLY A 198 40.68 -5.87 -14.37
N GLU A 199 41.69 -6.08 -13.53
CA GLU A 199 43.09 -5.84 -13.89
C GLU A 199 43.36 -6.67 -15.12
N ALA A 200 43.72 -6.01 -16.18
CA ALA A 200 44.29 -6.67 -17.38
C ALA A 200 45.63 -7.25 -16.91
N GLY A 201 45.68 -8.57 -16.74
CA GLY A 201 46.94 -9.28 -16.55
C GLY A 201 47.82 -9.12 -17.79
N GLU A 202 49.06 -8.83 -17.54
CA GLU A 202 50.17 -8.85 -18.49
C GLU A 202 50.32 -10.23 -19.13
#